data_d471a2715f9274a9ed077cbb442f2c76
#
_entry.id   d471a2715f9274a9ed077cbb442f2c76
#
_cell.length_a   1.000
_cell.length_b   1.000
_cell.length_c   1.000
_cell.angle_alpha   90.00
_cell.angle_beta   90.00
_cell.angle_gamma   90.00
#
_symmetry.space_group_name_H-M   'P 1'
#
loop_
_entity.id
_entity.type
_entity.pdbx_description
1 polymer ?
#
loop_
_entity_poly.entity_id
_entity_poly.type
_entity_poly.pdbx_seq_one_letter_code
_entity_poly.pdbx_strand_id
1 'polypeptide(L)'
;MSKRALISVTDKSGVVEFAKELNSLGYEVISTGNTFKMLEKNGVKAIQIDEVTKLPEMLDGRVKTLNPYIHGGILYKRDDENHVKTIKEYEIGSIDLVVVNLYDFEGTLKAEKAHEEMIENIDIGGPSMIRSAAKNYKDVTIIVDVADYDTIIEKLKNNELTLEDRKRLAYKAFSTTARYDALISTYFANEVGDKYPEILNLTFQKEQTLRYGENPHQAGILYSQPNAKNPILNYEQLNGKELSFNNINDLHGCLEVMREFKDSEEVVSVAIKHTNPCGVGIGANALEAYTKCYEADTVSIFGGIVGITSTVDVETAKKLNEIFLEIVVAYDFTEEALDVLRQKKNLRVLKLAKIEESLQPYDMKYLDGKLLIQDKNNVLADKYETVTKVKPSKEQLRDMEFGMKIVKNMKSNAIVIVKDGQTLASGCGQTSRIWALKNALENNKDKDFKGAVLASDAFFPFDDCVTLANEYGISAVVQPGGSIKDQDSIDACDKYEMTMVFTGTRHFKH
;
A
#
# COMPACT_ATOMS: atom_id res chain seq x y z
N MET A 1 32.60 -20.85 32.72
CA MET A 1 31.19 -20.62 33.02
C MET A 1 30.39 -21.30 31.94
N SER A 2 29.27 -21.95 32.29
CA SER A 2 28.36 -22.52 31.30
C SER A 2 27.78 -21.42 30.39
N LYS A 3 27.58 -21.71 29.13
CA LYS A 3 26.87 -20.77 28.20
C LYS A 3 25.42 -20.73 28.59
N ARG A 4 24.79 -19.56 28.55
CA ARG A 4 23.37 -19.39 28.89
C ARG A 4 22.58 -18.80 27.72
N ALA A 5 21.38 -19.34 27.51
CA ALA A 5 20.42 -18.83 26.56
C ALA A 5 19.13 -18.40 27.28
N LEU A 6 18.73 -17.14 27.13
CA LEU A 6 17.47 -16.60 27.63
C LEU A 6 16.41 -16.69 26.54
N ILE A 7 15.32 -17.42 26.80
CA ILE A 7 14.22 -17.63 25.85
C ILE A 7 12.90 -17.09 26.44
N SER A 8 12.35 -16.06 25.81
CA SER A 8 11.07 -15.45 26.19
C SER A 8 10.29 -15.09 24.91
N VAL A 9 9.37 -15.96 24.51
CA VAL A 9 8.69 -15.83 23.21
C VAL A 9 7.17 -15.88 23.37
N THR A 10 6.48 -15.07 22.57
CA THR A 10 5.03 -15.08 22.41
C THR A 10 4.62 -16.08 21.34
N ASP A 11 5.21 -15.98 20.14
CA ASP A 11 5.17 -17.04 19.12
C ASP A 11 6.10 -18.18 19.53
N LYS A 12 5.51 -19.34 19.81
CA LYS A 12 6.19 -20.53 20.30
C LYS A 12 6.54 -21.54 19.21
N SER A 13 6.37 -21.18 17.95
CA SER A 13 6.69 -22.04 16.82
C SER A 13 8.16 -22.44 16.85
N GLY A 14 8.47 -23.74 16.76
CA GLY A 14 9.82 -24.29 16.71
C GLY A 14 10.68 -24.09 17.97
N VAL A 15 10.20 -23.40 19.02
CA VAL A 15 11.01 -23.04 20.19
C VAL A 15 11.43 -24.25 21.02
N VAL A 16 10.63 -25.32 21.06
CA VAL A 16 10.95 -26.54 21.82
C VAL A 16 12.15 -27.26 21.20
N GLU A 17 12.12 -27.47 19.91
CA GLU A 17 13.20 -28.11 19.14
C GLU A 17 14.47 -27.28 19.23
N PHE A 18 14.34 -25.96 19.04
CA PHE A 18 15.44 -25.02 19.17
C PHE A 18 16.10 -25.09 20.57
N ALA A 19 15.31 -25.10 21.64
CA ALA A 19 15.80 -25.17 23.02
C ALA A 19 16.45 -26.53 23.32
N LYS A 20 15.95 -27.66 22.79
CA LYS A 20 16.59 -28.98 22.91
C LYS A 20 17.98 -29.00 22.27
N GLU A 21 18.08 -28.41 21.08
CA GLU A 21 19.38 -28.30 20.39
C GLU A 21 20.36 -27.41 21.17
N LEU A 22 19.91 -26.31 21.76
CA LEU A 22 20.75 -25.48 22.65
C LEU A 22 21.24 -26.26 23.88
N ASN A 23 20.34 -27.06 24.53
CA ASN A 23 20.77 -27.94 25.63
C ASN A 23 21.83 -28.95 25.16
N SER A 24 21.68 -29.57 23.97
CA SER A 24 22.66 -30.49 23.42
C SER A 24 24.03 -29.87 23.16
N LEU A 25 24.03 -28.57 22.84
CA LEU A 25 25.23 -27.74 22.68
C LEU A 25 25.83 -27.19 23.99
N GLY A 26 25.25 -27.60 25.12
CA GLY A 26 25.76 -27.25 26.47
C GLY A 26 25.27 -25.88 26.97
N TYR A 27 24.23 -25.30 26.39
CA TYR A 27 23.58 -24.11 26.93
C TYR A 27 22.67 -24.44 28.10
N GLU A 28 22.76 -23.68 29.17
CA GLU A 28 21.71 -23.60 30.19
C GLU A 28 20.59 -22.68 29.65
N VAL A 29 19.40 -23.22 29.48
CA VAL A 29 18.23 -22.47 28.99
C VAL A 29 17.54 -21.82 30.18
N ILE A 30 17.40 -20.49 30.15
CA ILE A 30 16.63 -19.68 31.09
C ILE A 30 15.33 -19.28 30.39
N SER A 31 14.18 -19.40 31.04
CA SER A 31 12.91 -19.06 30.39
C SER A 31 11.89 -18.45 31.36
N THR A 32 10.87 -17.81 30.80
CA THR A 32 9.85 -17.05 31.53
C THR A 32 8.46 -17.68 31.36
N GLY A 33 7.64 -17.61 32.42
CA GLY A 33 6.21 -17.83 32.42
C GLY A 33 5.72 -19.02 31.58
N ASN A 34 4.86 -18.76 30.60
CA ASN A 34 4.27 -19.79 29.75
C ASN A 34 5.28 -20.47 28.81
N THR A 35 6.35 -19.78 28.42
CA THR A 35 7.42 -20.38 27.62
C THR A 35 8.16 -21.42 28.45
N PHE A 36 8.52 -21.12 29.70
CA PHE A 36 9.14 -22.07 30.62
C PHE A 36 8.28 -23.33 30.82
N LYS A 37 6.99 -23.18 31.16
CA LYS A 37 6.06 -24.30 31.32
C LYS A 37 5.98 -25.21 30.08
N MET A 38 6.00 -24.60 28.90
CA MET A 38 5.97 -25.35 27.64
C MET A 38 7.25 -26.13 27.41
N LEU A 39 8.41 -25.51 27.65
CA LEU A 39 9.72 -26.14 27.49
C LEU A 39 9.85 -27.33 28.47
N GLU A 40 9.53 -27.15 29.73
CA GLU A 40 9.57 -28.18 30.78
C GLU A 40 8.65 -29.38 30.41
N LYS A 41 7.40 -29.09 30.03
CA LYS A 41 6.42 -30.14 29.61
C LYS A 41 6.94 -30.96 28.42
N ASN A 42 7.79 -30.41 27.57
CA ASN A 42 8.37 -31.09 26.40
C ASN A 42 9.78 -31.66 26.66
N GLY A 43 10.20 -31.74 27.93
CA GLY A 43 11.46 -32.37 28.36
C GLY A 43 12.72 -31.53 28.12
N VAL A 44 12.59 -30.23 27.89
CA VAL A 44 13.72 -29.30 27.84
C VAL A 44 14.18 -28.98 29.27
N LYS A 45 15.47 -29.09 29.54
CA LYS A 45 16.05 -28.64 30.81
C LYS A 45 16.12 -27.11 30.78
N ALA A 46 15.27 -26.46 31.54
CA ALA A 46 15.22 -25.00 31.65
C ALA A 46 15.24 -24.56 33.11
N ILE A 47 15.80 -23.38 33.33
CA ILE A 47 15.82 -22.66 34.60
C ILE A 47 14.72 -21.62 34.57
N GLN A 48 13.91 -21.55 35.61
CA GLN A 48 12.89 -20.52 35.71
C GLN A 48 13.57 -19.17 35.99
N ILE A 49 13.05 -18.10 35.34
CA ILE A 49 13.65 -16.76 35.44
C ILE A 49 13.81 -16.29 36.90
N ASP A 50 12.88 -16.63 37.77
CA ASP A 50 12.86 -16.20 39.19
C ASP A 50 14.08 -16.74 39.98
N GLU A 51 14.62 -17.89 39.61
CA GLU A 51 15.84 -18.43 40.19
C GLU A 51 17.05 -17.57 39.82
N VAL A 52 17.04 -16.95 38.64
CA VAL A 52 18.12 -16.09 38.15
C VAL A 52 18.00 -14.67 38.70
N THR A 53 16.78 -14.11 38.69
CA THR A 53 16.51 -12.75 39.15
C THR A 53 16.54 -12.61 40.68
N LYS A 54 16.40 -13.73 41.38
CA LYS A 54 16.26 -13.80 42.85
C LYS A 54 15.03 -13.02 43.37
N LEU A 55 14.07 -12.75 42.50
CA LEU A 55 12.82 -12.04 42.78
C LEU A 55 11.64 -12.73 42.06
N PRO A 56 10.49 -12.88 42.72
CA PRO A 56 9.31 -13.38 42.07
C PRO A 56 8.79 -12.39 41.03
N GLU A 57 7.98 -12.88 40.10
CA GLU A 57 7.22 -12.06 39.17
C GLU A 57 6.31 -11.09 39.95
N MET A 58 6.32 -9.80 39.58
CA MET A 58 5.59 -8.74 40.28
C MET A 58 4.62 -8.02 39.31
N LEU A 59 3.59 -7.38 39.88
CA LEU A 59 2.63 -6.55 39.16
C LEU A 59 1.98 -7.31 37.97
N ASP A 60 1.47 -8.51 38.26
CA ASP A 60 0.83 -9.39 37.29
C ASP A 60 1.69 -9.70 36.05
N GLY A 61 3.03 -9.76 36.24
CA GLY A 61 3.98 -10.08 35.18
C GLY A 61 4.55 -8.88 34.44
N ARG A 62 4.15 -7.66 34.75
CA ARG A 62 4.69 -6.45 34.13
C ARG A 62 6.16 -6.22 34.47
N VAL A 63 6.64 -6.73 35.63
CA VAL A 63 8.05 -6.70 36.05
C VAL A 63 8.54 -8.12 36.30
N LYS A 64 9.37 -8.61 35.39
CA LYS A 64 9.83 -9.99 35.35
C LYS A 64 11.30 -10.05 34.90
N THR A 65 11.61 -9.49 33.73
CA THR A 65 12.93 -9.49 33.11
C THR A 65 13.67 -8.16 33.23
N LEU A 66 13.02 -7.08 33.68
CA LEU A 66 13.63 -5.79 33.97
C LEU A 66 14.41 -5.88 35.30
N ASN A 67 15.55 -6.54 35.25
CA ASN A 67 16.32 -6.90 36.45
C ASN A 67 17.82 -6.82 36.15
N PRO A 68 18.65 -6.31 37.09
CA PRO A 68 20.11 -6.24 36.93
C PRO A 68 20.78 -7.59 36.65
N TYR A 69 20.27 -8.70 37.17
CA TYR A 69 20.82 -10.03 36.88
C TYR A 69 20.64 -10.45 35.45
N ILE A 70 19.56 -10.00 34.79
CA ILE A 70 19.31 -10.25 33.38
C ILE A 70 20.08 -9.27 32.49
N HIS A 71 19.87 -7.96 32.69
CA HIS A 71 20.49 -6.96 31.83
C HIS A 71 22.01 -6.85 32.07
N GLY A 72 22.48 -7.07 33.26
CA GLY A 72 23.93 -7.16 33.58
C GLY A 72 24.55 -8.34 32.83
N GLY A 73 23.92 -9.53 32.88
CA GLY A 73 24.39 -10.72 32.17
C GLY A 73 24.43 -10.57 30.64
N ILE A 74 23.56 -9.71 30.08
CA ILE A 74 23.52 -9.41 28.63
C ILE A 74 24.51 -8.30 28.25
N LEU A 75 24.59 -7.21 29.04
CA LEU A 75 25.23 -5.95 28.63
C LEU A 75 26.71 -5.85 28.94
N TYR A 76 27.25 -6.69 29.88
CA TYR A 76 28.67 -6.56 30.23
C TYR A 76 29.58 -6.93 29.05
N LYS A 77 30.64 -6.16 28.86
CA LYS A 77 31.67 -6.42 27.87
C LYS A 77 32.62 -7.48 28.40
N ARG A 78 32.81 -8.56 27.64
CA ARG A 78 33.61 -9.73 28.08
C ARG A 78 35.10 -9.48 28.04
N ASP A 79 35.53 -8.46 27.29
CA ASP A 79 36.92 -7.98 27.16
C ASP A 79 37.25 -6.81 28.10
N ASP A 80 36.31 -6.35 28.95
CA ASP A 80 36.52 -5.28 29.93
C ASP A 80 36.67 -5.85 31.33
N GLU A 81 37.89 -5.74 31.90
CA GLU A 81 38.22 -6.29 33.21
C GLU A 81 37.35 -5.74 34.35
N ASN A 82 36.95 -4.46 34.29
CA ASN A 82 36.07 -3.85 35.30
C ASN A 82 34.67 -4.43 35.21
N HIS A 83 34.15 -4.63 34.02
CA HIS A 83 32.84 -5.30 33.82
C HIS A 83 32.88 -6.73 34.33
N VAL A 84 33.94 -7.48 34.00
CA VAL A 84 34.10 -8.87 34.47
C VAL A 84 34.22 -8.93 36.00
N LYS A 85 34.93 -8.00 36.63
CA LYS A 85 35.03 -7.89 38.08
C LYS A 85 33.66 -7.61 38.71
N THR A 86 32.91 -6.64 38.19
CA THR A 86 31.57 -6.26 38.65
C THR A 86 30.61 -7.44 38.59
N ILE A 87 30.56 -8.13 37.44
CA ILE A 87 29.67 -9.30 37.23
C ILE A 87 29.97 -10.41 38.25
N LYS A 88 31.27 -10.65 38.55
CA LYS A 88 31.69 -11.62 39.57
C LYS A 88 31.32 -11.17 40.99
N GLU A 89 31.52 -9.91 41.33
CA GLU A 89 31.22 -9.32 42.65
C GLU A 89 29.72 -9.46 42.99
N TYR A 90 28.85 -9.22 42.00
CA TYR A 90 27.40 -9.32 42.19
C TYR A 90 26.83 -10.69 41.83
N GLU A 91 27.65 -11.69 41.54
CA GLU A 91 27.23 -13.05 41.16
C GLU A 91 26.25 -13.09 39.97
N ILE A 92 26.44 -12.19 39.01
CA ILE A 92 25.64 -12.12 37.80
C ILE A 92 26.17 -13.12 36.75
N GLY A 93 25.33 -14.06 36.32
CA GLY A 93 25.72 -15.03 35.30
C GLY A 93 25.68 -14.42 33.91
N SER A 94 26.62 -14.81 33.05
CA SER A 94 26.60 -14.37 31.63
C SER A 94 25.38 -14.92 30.89
N ILE A 95 24.83 -14.14 29.95
CA ILE A 95 23.82 -14.56 28.98
C ILE A 95 24.44 -14.38 27.60
N ASP A 96 24.61 -15.46 26.86
CA ASP A 96 25.35 -15.51 25.58
C ASP A 96 24.45 -15.52 24.38
N LEU A 97 23.17 -15.92 24.58
CA LEU A 97 22.13 -15.97 23.53
C LEU A 97 20.80 -15.51 24.13
N VAL A 98 20.09 -14.68 23.38
CA VAL A 98 18.77 -14.14 23.73
C VAL A 98 17.80 -14.42 22.60
N VAL A 99 16.68 -15.06 22.91
CA VAL A 99 15.61 -15.37 21.96
C VAL A 99 14.34 -14.71 22.47
N VAL A 100 13.89 -13.68 21.78
CA VAL A 100 12.72 -12.89 22.19
C VAL A 100 11.94 -12.47 20.96
N ASN A 101 10.67 -12.84 20.89
CA ASN A 101 9.72 -12.18 20.04
C ASN A 101 8.67 -11.45 20.89
N LEU A 102 8.15 -10.35 20.37
CA LEU A 102 7.31 -9.41 21.11
C LEU A 102 5.86 -9.89 21.17
N TYR A 103 5.07 -9.28 22.03
CA TYR A 103 3.61 -9.43 22.03
C TYR A 103 3.05 -9.00 20.69
N ASP A 104 1.98 -9.66 20.23
CA ASP A 104 1.36 -9.42 18.94
C ASP A 104 0.44 -8.19 18.98
N PHE A 105 1.04 -7.01 19.17
CA PHE A 105 0.33 -5.73 19.13
C PHE A 105 -0.36 -5.52 17.77
N GLU A 106 0.30 -5.93 16.68
CA GLU A 106 -0.25 -5.82 15.32
C GLU A 106 -1.49 -6.67 15.13
N GLY A 107 -1.48 -7.92 15.58
CA GLY A 107 -2.65 -8.80 15.51
C GLY A 107 -3.79 -8.30 16.40
N THR A 108 -3.47 -7.76 17.57
CA THR A 108 -4.45 -7.14 18.48
C THR A 108 -5.11 -5.92 17.82
N LEU A 109 -4.31 -5.08 17.13
CA LEU A 109 -4.79 -3.93 16.37
C LEU A 109 -5.69 -4.35 15.19
N LYS A 110 -5.28 -5.38 14.42
CA LYS A 110 -6.09 -5.95 13.33
C LYS A 110 -7.42 -6.53 13.81
N ALA A 111 -7.43 -7.10 15.01
CA ALA A 111 -8.62 -7.64 15.62
C ALA A 111 -9.53 -6.56 16.26
N GLU A 112 -9.19 -5.29 16.14
CA GLU A 112 -9.92 -4.13 16.65
C GLU A 112 -10.32 -4.29 18.13
N LYS A 113 -9.37 -4.75 18.95
CA LYS A 113 -9.58 -4.99 20.38
C LYS A 113 -9.82 -3.69 21.16
N ALA A 114 -10.44 -3.81 22.35
CA ALA A 114 -10.67 -2.68 23.23
C ALA A 114 -9.36 -1.99 23.65
N HIS A 115 -9.41 -0.69 23.96
CA HIS A 115 -8.23 0.11 24.32
C HIS A 115 -7.42 -0.52 25.46
N GLU A 116 -8.08 -1.02 26.48
CA GLU A 116 -7.43 -1.67 27.62
C GLU A 116 -6.64 -2.93 27.20
N GLU A 117 -7.19 -3.74 26.28
CA GLU A 117 -6.49 -4.90 25.72
C GLU A 117 -5.29 -4.46 24.84
N MET A 118 -5.41 -3.37 24.09
CA MET A 118 -4.31 -2.79 23.35
C MET A 118 -3.17 -2.39 24.26
N ILE A 119 -3.45 -1.72 25.39
CA ILE A 119 -2.44 -1.30 26.38
C ILE A 119 -1.75 -2.51 27.02
N GLU A 120 -2.49 -3.54 27.39
CA GLU A 120 -1.90 -4.76 27.97
C GLU A 120 -1.02 -5.55 26.97
N ASN A 121 -1.20 -5.37 25.68
CA ASN A 121 -0.34 -5.95 24.64
C ASN A 121 0.88 -5.08 24.29
N ILE A 122 1.18 -4.01 25.03
CA ILE A 122 2.43 -3.27 24.92
C ILE A 122 3.50 -4.00 25.72
N ASP A 123 4.45 -4.63 25.04
CA ASP A 123 5.58 -5.34 25.66
C ASP A 123 6.66 -4.35 26.09
N ILE A 124 7.02 -4.40 27.37
CA ILE A 124 8.09 -3.56 27.96
C ILE A 124 9.39 -4.36 28.11
N GLY A 125 9.30 -5.58 28.62
CA GLY A 125 10.46 -6.41 28.91
C GLY A 125 11.14 -6.94 27.66
N GLY A 126 10.35 -7.36 26.68
CA GLY A 126 10.84 -7.88 25.40
C GLY A 126 11.71 -6.88 24.64
N PRO A 127 11.23 -5.67 24.32
CA PRO A 127 12.05 -4.65 23.66
C PRO A 127 13.31 -4.29 24.44
N SER A 128 13.25 -4.25 25.77
CA SER A 128 14.40 -3.96 26.62
C SER A 128 15.50 -5.03 26.48
N MET A 129 15.13 -6.33 26.52
CA MET A 129 16.08 -7.43 26.32
C MET A 129 16.63 -7.46 24.90
N ILE A 130 15.78 -7.27 23.89
CA ILE A 130 16.18 -7.22 22.47
C ILE A 130 17.24 -6.14 22.26
N ARG A 131 16.97 -4.91 22.72
CA ARG A 131 17.87 -3.77 22.57
C ARG A 131 19.18 -3.96 23.33
N SER A 132 19.13 -4.54 24.52
CA SER A 132 20.34 -4.85 25.33
C SER A 132 21.23 -5.84 24.61
N ALA A 133 20.69 -6.95 24.14
CA ALA A 133 21.43 -7.98 23.42
C ALA A 133 21.98 -7.45 22.08
N ALA A 134 21.15 -6.74 21.31
CA ALA A 134 21.57 -6.13 20.05
C ALA A 134 22.68 -5.09 20.22
N LYS A 135 22.66 -4.29 21.30
CA LYS A 135 23.75 -3.35 21.64
C LYS A 135 25.06 -4.08 21.91
N ASN A 136 25.01 -5.24 22.56
CA ASN A 136 26.17 -6.05 22.90
C ASN A 136 26.40 -7.22 21.90
N TYR A 137 26.10 -7.03 20.62
CA TYR A 137 26.18 -8.08 19.59
C TYR A 137 27.59 -8.69 19.44
N LYS A 138 28.65 -8.05 19.91
CA LYS A 138 29.98 -8.63 19.93
C LYS A 138 30.02 -9.91 20.76
N ASP A 139 29.33 -9.89 21.88
CA ASP A 139 29.37 -10.92 22.91
C ASP A 139 28.11 -11.76 22.98
N VAL A 140 26.96 -11.22 22.53
CA VAL A 140 25.62 -11.84 22.65
C VAL A 140 24.99 -12.02 21.31
N THR A 141 24.38 -13.19 21.08
CA THR A 141 23.58 -13.49 19.92
C THR A 141 22.11 -13.18 20.23
N ILE A 142 21.48 -12.31 19.45
CA ILE A 142 20.04 -12.00 19.57
C ILE A 142 19.25 -12.63 18.42
N ILE A 143 18.14 -13.29 18.72
CA ILE A 143 17.22 -13.86 17.76
C ILE A 143 15.82 -13.33 18.07
N VAL A 144 15.18 -12.72 17.08
CA VAL A 144 13.83 -12.11 17.19
C VAL A 144 12.81 -12.76 16.27
N ASP A 145 13.24 -13.71 15.44
CA ASP A 145 12.41 -14.31 14.41
C ASP A 145 12.64 -15.83 14.35
N VAL A 146 11.56 -16.60 14.34
CA VAL A 146 11.56 -18.06 14.23
C VAL A 146 12.31 -18.55 12.98
N ALA A 147 12.24 -17.81 11.89
CA ALA A 147 12.93 -18.14 10.64
C ALA A 147 14.46 -18.22 10.75
N ASP A 148 15.04 -17.66 11.80
CA ASP A 148 16.51 -17.71 12.03
C ASP A 148 16.94 -18.96 12.83
N TYR A 149 16.04 -19.72 13.44
CA TYR A 149 16.37 -20.81 14.37
C TYR A 149 17.26 -21.86 13.72
N ASP A 150 16.87 -22.44 12.61
CA ASP A 150 17.61 -23.53 11.96
C ASP A 150 19.01 -23.07 11.54
N THR A 151 19.10 -21.91 10.91
CA THR A 151 20.38 -21.35 10.45
C THR A 151 21.34 -21.09 11.63
N ILE A 152 20.83 -20.57 12.74
CA ILE A 152 21.68 -20.27 13.91
C ILE A 152 22.11 -21.55 14.62
N ILE A 153 21.23 -22.56 14.75
CA ILE A 153 21.60 -23.85 15.33
C ILE A 153 22.68 -24.52 14.48
N GLU A 154 22.54 -24.54 13.15
CA GLU A 154 23.55 -25.10 12.25
C GLU A 154 24.92 -24.43 12.44
N LYS A 155 24.94 -23.09 12.45
CA LYS A 155 26.17 -22.32 12.65
C LYS A 155 26.78 -22.53 14.06
N LEU A 156 25.97 -22.70 15.08
CA LEU A 156 26.45 -23.01 16.45
C LEU A 156 27.06 -24.40 16.52
N LYS A 157 26.45 -25.42 15.89
CA LYS A 157 26.96 -26.80 15.79
C LYS A 157 28.35 -26.84 15.14
N ASN A 158 28.54 -26.07 14.11
CA ASN A 158 29.76 -26.03 13.31
C ASN A 158 30.81 -25.05 13.84
N ASN A 159 30.53 -24.27 14.89
CA ASN A 159 31.33 -23.13 15.36
C ASN A 159 31.58 -22.07 14.26
N GLU A 160 30.60 -21.87 13.38
CA GLU A 160 30.65 -20.95 12.22
C GLU A 160 29.89 -19.64 12.45
N LEU A 161 29.35 -19.40 13.66
CA LEU A 161 28.64 -18.16 13.98
C LEU A 161 29.64 -17.01 14.10
N THR A 162 29.64 -16.15 13.07
CA THR A 162 30.57 -15.03 12.94
C THR A 162 30.08 -13.74 13.62
N LEU A 163 30.99 -12.78 13.78
CA LEU A 163 30.63 -11.44 14.23
C LEU A 163 29.67 -10.73 13.25
N GLU A 164 29.83 -10.97 11.96
CA GLU A 164 28.95 -10.40 10.92
C GLU A 164 27.55 -10.98 11.01
N ASP A 165 27.40 -12.27 11.30
CA ASP A 165 26.09 -12.87 11.57
C ASP A 165 25.39 -12.20 12.76
N ARG A 166 26.11 -12.03 13.86
CA ARG A 166 25.56 -11.35 15.05
C ARG A 166 25.20 -9.90 14.77
N LYS A 167 25.97 -9.20 13.95
CA LYS A 167 25.66 -7.83 13.51
C LYS A 167 24.39 -7.77 12.65
N ARG A 168 24.19 -8.75 11.78
CA ARG A 168 22.93 -8.88 11.01
C ARG A 168 21.73 -9.14 11.90
N LEU A 169 21.87 -10.02 12.88
CA LEU A 169 20.82 -10.27 13.86
C LEU A 169 20.53 -9.02 14.71
N ALA A 170 21.54 -8.26 15.11
CA ALA A 170 21.37 -6.99 15.82
C ALA A 170 20.63 -5.94 14.95
N TYR A 171 20.94 -5.84 13.66
CA TYR A 171 20.19 -5.02 12.71
C TYR A 171 18.71 -5.44 12.68
N LYS A 172 18.41 -6.75 12.53
CA LYS A 172 17.05 -7.29 12.54
C LYS A 172 16.32 -6.97 13.86
N ALA A 173 17.01 -7.11 14.98
CA ALA A 173 16.49 -6.79 16.31
C ALA A 173 16.08 -5.32 16.45
N PHE A 174 16.93 -4.37 16.04
CA PHE A 174 16.59 -2.95 16.05
C PHE A 174 15.48 -2.60 15.05
N SER A 175 15.44 -3.25 13.89
CA SER A 175 14.33 -3.08 12.93
C SER A 175 12.99 -3.55 13.52
N THR A 176 12.99 -4.66 14.27
CA THR A 176 11.81 -5.19 14.94
C THR A 176 11.29 -4.22 16.00
N THR A 177 12.16 -3.71 16.88
CA THR A 177 11.73 -2.75 17.92
C THR A 177 11.29 -1.41 17.34
N ALA A 178 11.97 -0.90 16.31
CA ALA A 178 11.59 0.34 15.65
C ALA A 178 10.19 0.23 15.00
N ARG A 179 9.91 -0.89 14.31
CA ARG A 179 8.59 -1.16 13.74
C ARG A 179 7.51 -1.27 14.82
N TYR A 180 7.82 -1.95 15.92
CA TYR A 180 6.92 -2.14 17.06
C TYR A 180 6.51 -0.80 17.67
N ASP A 181 7.50 0.05 18.00
CA ASP A 181 7.26 1.37 18.57
C ASP A 181 6.53 2.31 17.59
N ALA A 182 6.81 2.21 16.29
CA ALA A 182 6.10 2.99 15.27
C ALA A 182 4.61 2.62 15.16
N LEU A 183 4.27 1.32 15.29
CA LEU A 183 2.87 0.88 15.32
C LEU A 183 2.14 1.40 16.55
N ILE A 184 2.78 1.33 17.73
CA ILE A 184 2.22 1.86 18.99
C ILE A 184 2.03 3.37 18.89
N SER A 185 3.05 4.10 18.41
CA SER A 185 2.98 5.55 18.23
C SER A 185 1.86 5.96 17.28
N THR A 186 1.68 5.23 16.17
CA THR A 186 0.58 5.48 15.22
C THR A 186 -0.79 5.20 15.85
N TYR A 187 -0.90 4.14 16.65
CA TYR A 187 -2.12 3.85 17.40
C TYR A 187 -2.51 5.00 18.32
N PHE A 188 -1.58 5.51 19.13
CA PHE A 188 -1.84 6.63 20.02
C PHE A 188 -2.14 7.94 19.29
N ALA A 189 -1.47 8.21 18.16
CA ALA A 189 -1.78 9.37 17.33
C ALA A 189 -3.25 9.35 16.86
N ASN A 190 -3.75 8.17 16.45
CA ASN A 190 -5.16 7.99 16.07
C ASN A 190 -6.11 8.16 17.25
N GLU A 191 -5.77 7.63 18.44
CA GLU A 191 -6.59 7.76 19.67
C GLU A 191 -6.78 9.23 20.10
N VAL A 192 -5.75 10.06 19.93
CA VAL A 192 -5.81 11.49 20.26
C VAL A 192 -6.29 12.35 19.08
N GLY A 193 -6.58 11.75 17.93
CA GLY A 193 -7.04 12.47 16.73
C GLY A 193 -5.97 13.33 16.05
N ASP A 194 -4.69 13.08 16.30
CA ASP A 194 -3.58 13.82 15.68
C ASP A 194 -3.30 13.29 14.27
N LYS A 195 -3.93 13.94 13.30
CA LYS A 195 -3.81 13.57 11.89
C LYS A 195 -2.43 13.89 11.29
N TYR A 196 -1.78 14.95 11.75
CA TYR A 196 -0.46 15.38 11.23
C TYR A 196 0.55 15.53 12.38
N PRO A 197 1.02 14.38 12.93
CA PRO A 197 1.87 14.41 14.11
C PRO A 197 3.22 15.09 13.82
N GLU A 198 3.81 15.70 14.87
CA GLU A 198 5.12 16.36 14.77
C GLU A 198 6.21 15.38 14.30
N ILE A 199 6.12 14.11 14.72
CA ILE A 199 6.98 13.02 14.25
C ILE A 199 6.12 11.99 13.54
N LEU A 200 6.26 11.90 12.23
CA LEU A 200 5.56 10.92 11.41
C LEU A 200 6.34 9.61 11.37
N ASN A 201 5.78 8.57 11.94
CA ASN A 201 6.32 7.22 11.89
C ASN A 201 5.62 6.40 10.80
N LEU A 202 6.33 6.04 9.75
CA LEU A 202 5.86 5.16 8.68
C LEU A 202 6.73 3.90 8.65
N THR A 203 6.08 2.75 8.69
CA THR A 203 6.78 1.48 8.54
C THR A 203 6.25 0.71 7.35
N PHE A 204 7.17 0.18 6.56
CA PHE A 204 6.88 -0.67 5.42
C PHE A 204 7.71 -1.95 5.53
N GLN A 205 7.10 -3.06 5.23
CA GLN A 205 7.75 -4.36 5.16
C GLN A 205 8.01 -4.71 3.70
N LYS A 206 9.21 -5.24 3.41
CA LYS A 206 9.54 -5.72 2.08
C LYS A 206 8.60 -6.87 1.70
N GLU A 207 7.88 -6.71 0.61
CA GLU A 207 6.96 -7.71 0.08
C GLU A 207 7.62 -8.50 -1.06
N GLN A 208 8.14 -7.79 -2.06
CA GLN A 208 8.69 -8.43 -3.26
C GLN A 208 9.91 -7.66 -3.78
N THR A 209 10.93 -8.39 -4.22
CA THR A 209 11.99 -7.84 -5.07
C THR A 209 11.53 -7.93 -6.52
N LEU A 210 11.43 -6.79 -7.20
CA LEU A 210 11.00 -6.71 -8.57
C LEU A 210 12.19 -6.97 -9.50
N ARG A 211 11.90 -7.35 -10.73
CA ARG A 211 12.93 -7.64 -11.73
C ARG A 211 13.84 -6.43 -11.99
N TYR A 212 13.28 -5.21 -12.03
CA TYR A 212 13.93 -3.91 -12.10
C TYR A 212 12.91 -2.83 -11.74
N GLY A 213 13.34 -1.59 -11.59
CA GLY A 213 12.49 -0.43 -11.35
C GLY A 213 11.76 0.02 -12.61
N GLU A 214 11.55 1.33 -12.75
CA GLU A 214 10.91 1.89 -13.96
C GLU A 214 11.74 1.62 -15.21
N ASN A 215 13.07 1.63 -15.08
CA ASN A 215 14.03 1.32 -16.15
C ASN A 215 14.92 0.13 -15.78
N PRO A 216 15.45 -0.62 -16.78
CA PRO A 216 16.21 -1.86 -16.55
C PRO A 216 17.48 -1.71 -15.68
N HIS A 217 18.06 -0.54 -15.60
CA HIS A 217 19.27 -0.27 -14.78
C HIS A 217 18.94 0.09 -13.32
N GLN A 218 17.66 0.25 -12.98
CA GLN A 218 17.20 0.61 -11.63
C GLN A 218 16.74 -0.64 -10.88
N ALA A 219 17.20 -0.82 -9.65
CA ALA A 219 16.62 -1.84 -8.77
C ALA A 219 15.21 -1.41 -8.34
N GLY A 220 14.27 -2.36 -8.32
CA GLY A 220 12.90 -2.15 -7.90
C GLY A 220 12.52 -3.09 -6.76
N ILE A 221 11.80 -2.57 -5.78
CA ILE A 221 11.32 -3.34 -4.62
C ILE A 221 9.93 -2.84 -4.27
N LEU A 222 9.00 -3.76 -4.04
CA LEU A 222 7.70 -3.47 -3.47
C LEU A 222 7.77 -3.63 -1.95
N TYR A 223 7.27 -2.64 -1.25
CA TYR A 223 7.04 -2.68 0.19
C TYR A 223 5.54 -2.50 0.46
N SER A 224 5.02 -3.20 1.46
CA SER A 224 3.66 -3.05 1.95
C SER A 224 3.63 -2.44 3.35
N GLN A 225 2.57 -1.70 3.64
CA GLN A 225 2.31 -1.20 4.98
C GLN A 225 1.57 -2.29 5.78
N PRO A 226 2.09 -2.75 6.93
CA PRO A 226 1.58 -3.94 7.62
C PRO A 226 0.11 -3.89 8.01
N ASN A 227 -0.44 -2.72 8.28
CA ASN A 227 -1.82 -2.53 8.75
C ASN A 227 -2.65 -1.66 7.80
N ALA A 228 -2.31 -1.67 6.51
CA ALA A 228 -3.14 -0.98 5.52
C ALA A 228 -4.54 -1.61 5.51
N LYS A 229 -5.56 -0.82 5.89
CA LYS A 229 -6.96 -1.23 5.74
C LYS A 229 -7.37 -1.04 4.28
N ASN A 230 -8.07 -2.03 3.72
CA ASN A 230 -8.54 -2.04 2.33
C ASN A 230 -7.48 -1.59 1.30
N PRO A 231 -6.31 -2.26 1.22
CA PRO A 231 -5.31 -1.90 0.23
C PRO A 231 -5.87 -2.14 -1.17
N ILE A 232 -5.73 -1.16 -2.06
CA ILE A 232 -6.30 -1.26 -3.42
C ILE A 232 -5.62 -2.36 -4.25
N LEU A 233 -4.35 -2.65 -3.98
CA LEU A 233 -3.59 -3.72 -4.64
C LEU A 233 -3.80 -5.08 -3.93
N ASN A 234 -5.06 -5.48 -3.76
CA ASN A 234 -5.43 -6.77 -3.19
C ASN A 234 -6.03 -7.66 -4.29
N TYR A 235 -5.19 -8.45 -4.93
CA TYR A 235 -5.55 -9.27 -6.08
C TYR A 235 -4.96 -10.68 -5.99
N GLU A 236 -5.61 -11.61 -6.68
CA GLU A 236 -5.09 -12.95 -6.99
C GLU A 236 -4.64 -13.01 -8.45
N GLN A 237 -3.41 -13.42 -8.70
CA GLN A 237 -2.92 -13.58 -10.07
C GLN A 237 -3.26 -14.98 -10.60
N LEU A 238 -4.12 -15.05 -11.61
CA LEU A 238 -4.63 -16.31 -12.22
C LEU A 238 -3.82 -16.77 -13.44
N ASN A 239 -3.06 -15.87 -14.07
CA ASN A 239 -2.21 -16.15 -15.24
C ASN A 239 -1.09 -15.11 -15.37
N GLY A 240 -0.04 -15.49 -16.12
CA GLY A 240 1.00 -14.58 -16.57
C GLY A 240 2.27 -14.58 -15.72
N LYS A 241 3.21 -13.71 -16.11
CA LYS A 241 4.46 -13.46 -15.39
C LYS A 241 4.22 -12.58 -14.18
N GLU A 242 5.16 -12.57 -13.23
CA GLU A 242 5.18 -11.59 -12.14
C GLU A 242 5.03 -10.15 -12.65
N LEU A 243 4.40 -9.30 -11.83
CA LEU A 243 4.24 -7.91 -12.16
C LEU A 243 5.58 -7.17 -12.06
N SER A 244 5.84 -6.28 -13.02
CA SER A 244 6.96 -5.35 -12.98
C SER A 244 6.58 -4.07 -12.20
N PHE A 245 7.58 -3.23 -11.93
CA PHE A 245 7.38 -1.91 -11.33
C PHE A 245 6.32 -1.11 -12.10
N ASN A 246 6.46 -1.01 -13.44
CA ASN A 246 5.50 -0.29 -14.28
C ASN A 246 4.11 -0.93 -14.27
N ASN A 247 4.03 -2.27 -14.23
CA ASN A 247 2.74 -2.96 -14.13
C ASN A 247 2.01 -2.61 -12.83
N ILE A 248 2.71 -2.59 -11.69
CA ILE A 248 2.12 -2.25 -10.39
C ILE A 248 1.67 -0.78 -10.37
N ASN A 249 2.48 0.12 -10.91
CA ASN A 249 2.16 1.54 -10.98
C ASN A 249 0.94 1.82 -11.88
N ASP A 250 0.90 1.22 -13.07
CA ASP A 250 -0.24 1.35 -13.99
C ASP A 250 -1.50 0.67 -13.46
N LEU A 251 -1.35 -0.51 -12.80
CA LEU A 251 -2.44 -1.19 -12.12
C LEU A 251 -3.05 -0.31 -11.03
N HIS A 252 -2.22 0.31 -10.19
CA HIS A 252 -2.70 1.27 -9.19
C HIS A 252 -3.52 2.39 -9.84
N GLY A 253 -3.03 2.99 -10.93
CA GLY A 253 -3.77 4.01 -11.69
C GLY A 253 -5.12 3.50 -12.21
N CYS A 254 -5.18 2.26 -12.70
CA CYS A 254 -6.41 1.62 -13.15
C CYS A 254 -7.44 1.47 -12.01
N LEU A 255 -6.97 0.96 -10.88
CA LEU A 255 -7.82 0.71 -9.72
C LEU A 255 -8.32 2.01 -9.06
N GLU A 256 -7.54 3.10 -9.10
CA GLU A 256 -8.00 4.42 -8.63
C GLU A 256 -9.15 4.95 -9.49
N VAL A 257 -9.10 4.78 -10.83
CA VAL A 257 -10.24 5.14 -11.70
C VAL A 257 -11.44 4.22 -11.44
N MET A 258 -11.24 2.90 -11.34
CA MET A 258 -12.32 1.95 -11.02
C MET A 258 -13.00 2.28 -9.69
N ARG A 259 -12.26 2.80 -8.70
CA ARG A 259 -12.79 3.21 -7.39
C ARG A 259 -13.82 4.35 -7.49
N GLU A 260 -13.66 5.28 -8.42
CA GLU A 260 -14.65 6.35 -8.64
C GLU A 260 -16.04 5.79 -9.06
N PHE A 261 -16.07 4.53 -9.52
CA PHE A 261 -17.26 3.83 -9.95
C PHE A 261 -17.67 2.67 -9.02
N LYS A 262 -17.14 2.60 -7.81
CA LYS A 262 -17.38 1.51 -6.85
C LYS A 262 -18.86 1.28 -6.51
N ASP A 263 -19.68 2.36 -6.60
CA ASP A 263 -21.11 2.37 -6.30
C ASP A 263 -21.97 2.33 -7.58
N SER A 264 -21.36 2.15 -8.76
CA SER A 264 -22.09 2.05 -10.02
C SER A 264 -22.86 0.73 -10.12
N GLU A 265 -24.12 0.80 -10.52
CA GLU A 265 -24.94 -0.38 -10.85
C GLU A 265 -24.60 -0.96 -12.23
N GLU A 266 -24.02 -0.14 -13.10
CA GLU A 266 -23.60 -0.54 -14.43
C GLU A 266 -22.14 -0.99 -14.42
N VAL A 267 -21.78 -1.82 -15.36
CA VAL A 267 -20.42 -2.30 -15.54
C VAL A 267 -19.56 -1.19 -16.14
N VAL A 268 -18.38 -1.01 -15.57
CA VAL A 268 -17.39 -0.04 -16.05
C VAL A 268 -16.12 -0.78 -16.50
N SER A 269 -15.62 -0.39 -17.66
CA SER A 269 -14.29 -0.80 -18.14
C SER A 269 -13.37 0.41 -18.24
N VAL A 270 -12.13 0.24 -17.78
CA VAL A 270 -11.10 1.27 -17.70
C VAL A 270 -9.84 0.78 -18.39
N ALA A 271 -9.34 1.53 -19.38
CA ALA A 271 -8.05 1.27 -20.01
C ALA A 271 -7.03 2.32 -19.56
N ILE A 272 -5.87 1.87 -19.11
CA ILE A 272 -4.77 2.71 -18.62
C ILE A 272 -3.51 2.52 -19.46
N LYS A 273 -2.86 3.62 -19.76
CA LYS A 273 -1.51 3.66 -20.32
C LYS A 273 -0.67 4.71 -19.60
N HIS A 274 0.47 4.29 -19.03
CA HIS A 274 1.37 5.19 -18.27
C HIS A 274 0.65 5.97 -17.17
N THR A 275 -0.12 5.27 -16.35
CA THR A 275 -0.97 5.78 -15.25
C THR A 275 -2.12 6.71 -15.64
N ASN A 276 -2.30 7.01 -16.94
CA ASN A 276 -3.42 7.84 -17.40
C ASN A 276 -4.51 6.99 -18.06
N PRO A 277 -5.80 7.27 -17.80
CA PRO A 277 -6.89 6.64 -18.54
C PRO A 277 -6.88 7.07 -20.01
N CYS A 278 -6.74 6.10 -20.91
CA CYS A 278 -6.87 6.31 -22.34
C CYS A 278 -8.25 5.94 -22.88
N GLY A 279 -9.03 5.16 -22.11
CA GLY A 279 -10.41 4.84 -22.44
C GLY A 279 -11.19 4.41 -21.19
N VAL A 280 -12.42 4.88 -21.08
CA VAL A 280 -13.39 4.43 -20.07
C VAL A 280 -14.76 4.29 -20.73
N GLY A 281 -15.44 3.19 -20.41
CA GLY A 281 -16.78 2.92 -20.95
C GLY A 281 -17.70 2.31 -19.90
N ILE A 282 -18.96 2.71 -19.91
CA ILE A 282 -20.03 2.13 -19.09
C ILE A 282 -20.97 1.33 -20.00
N GLY A 283 -21.39 0.16 -19.54
CA GLY A 283 -22.31 -0.71 -20.27
C GLY A 283 -23.15 -1.58 -19.35
N ALA A 284 -24.18 -2.20 -19.92
CA ALA A 284 -25.04 -3.15 -19.21
C ALA A 284 -24.31 -4.47 -18.84
N ASN A 285 -23.21 -4.76 -19.51
CA ASN A 285 -22.37 -5.94 -19.30
C ASN A 285 -20.89 -5.65 -19.62
N ALA A 286 -20.02 -6.59 -19.34
CA ALA A 286 -18.58 -6.45 -19.52
C ALA A 286 -18.17 -6.20 -20.97
N LEU A 287 -18.83 -6.86 -21.94
CA LEU A 287 -18.53 -6.73 -23.36
C LEU A 287 -18.85 -5.32 -23.87
N GLU A 288 -20.02 -4.79 -23.53
CA GLU A 288 -20.43 -3.43 -23.91
C GLU A 288 -19.51 -2.38 -23.29
N ALA A 289 -19.25 -2.48 -21.98
CA ALA A 289 -18.35 -1.56 -21.26
C ALA A 289 -16.95 -1.58 -21.87
N TYR A 290 -16.39 -2.77 -22.14
CA TYR A 290 -15.07 -2.88 -22.74
C TYR A 290 -15.05 -2.40 -24.19
N THR A 291 -16.10 -2.63 -24.98
CA THR A 291 -16.18 -2.15 -26.37
C THR A 291 -16.11 -0.62 -26.41
N LYS A 292 -16.91 0.08 -25.60
CA LYS A 292 -16.85 1.53 -25.45
C LYS A 292 -15.47 2.02 -24.96
N CYS A 293 -14.89 1.32 -23.99
CA CYS A 293 -13.56 1.62 -23.47
C CYS A 293 -12.48 1.47 -24.56
N TYR A 294 -12.52 0.41 -25.35
CA TYR A 294 -11.59 0.15 -26.45
C TYR A 294 -11.70 1.19 -27.57
N GLU A 295 -12.93 1.52 -27.98
CA GLU A 295 -13.21 2.50 -29.04
C GLU A 295 -12.81 3.94 -28.65
N ALA A 296 -12.62 4.22 -27.36
CA ALA A 296 -12.15 5.52 -26.89
C ALA A 296 -10.76 5.88 -27.45
N ASP A 297 -9.82 4.94 -27.48
CA ASP A 297 -8.49 5.12 -28.06
C ASP A 297 -7.91 3.74 -28.41
N THR A 298 -8.14 3.32 -29.66
CA THR A 298 -7.68 2.02 -30.16
C THR A 298 -6.18 1.93 -30.36
N VAL A 299 -5.46 3.07 -30.32
CA VAL A 299 -4.02 3.15 -30.50
C VAL A 299 -3.30 3.05 -29.14
N SER A 300 -3.66 3.90 -28.20
CA SER A 300 -2.98 3.97 -26.90
C SER A 300 -3.23 2.75 -26.01
N ILE A 301 -4.37 2.09 -26.15
CA ILE A 301 -4.73 0.90 -25.36
C ILE A 301 -3.78 -0.30 -25.62
N PHE A 302 -3.11 -0.34 -26.77
CA PHE A 302 -2.15 -1.40 -27.09
C PHE A 302 -1.01 -1.47 -26.07
N GLY A 303 -0.82 -2.64 -25.46
CA GLY A 303 0.14 -2.84 -24.37
C GLY A 303 -0.22 -2.09 -23.08
N GLY A 304 -1.47 -1.71 -22.93
CA GLY A 304 -2.03 -1.11 -21.70
C GLY A 304 -2.57 -2.15 -20.72
N ILE A 305 -3.25 -1.63 -19.71
CA ILE A 305 -3.96 -2.37 -18.68
C ILE A 305 -5.45 -2.12 -18.84
N VAL A 306 -6.26 -3.18 -18.72
CA VAL A 306 -7.72 -3.07 -18.75
C VAL A 306 -8.29 -3.59 -17.43
N GLY A 307 -9.11 -2.74 -16.77
CA GLY A 307 -9.89 -3.08 -15.59
C GLY A 307 -11.39 -3.18 -15.92
N ILE A 308 -12.11 -4.13 -15.30
CA ILE A 308 -13.55 -4.34 -15.49
C ILE A 308 -14.20 -4.57 -14.12
N THR A 309 -15.27 -3.82 -13.81
CA THR A 309 -15.98 -3.87 -12.53
C THR A 309 -17.02 -4.99 -12.42
N SER A 310 -16.85 -6.08 -13.16
CA SER A 310 -17.75 -7.25 -13.12
C SER A 310 -16.99 -8.54 -13.43
N THR A 311 -17.74 -9.65 -13.56
CA THR A 311 -17.23 -10.90 -14.09
C THR A 311 -17.00 -10.79 -15.59
N VAL A 312 -15.84 -11.21 -16.06
CA VAL A 312 -15.49 -11.32 -17.49
C VAL A 312 -15.99 -12.66 -18.01
N ASP A 313 -16.85 -12.61 -19.02
CA ASP A 313 -17.35 -13.77 -19.74
C ASP A 313 -16.47 -14.12 -20.96
N VAL A 314 -16.82 -15.22 -21.63
CA VAL A 314 -16.05 -15.72 -22.78
C VAL A 314 -16.04 -14.76 -23.97
N GLU A 315 -17.13 -14.04 -24.24
CA GLU A 315 -17.19 -13.10 -25.36
C GLU A 315 -16.36 -11.85 -25.09
N THR A 316 -16.40 -11.34 -23.86
CA THR A 316 -15.52 -10.27 -23.41
C THR A 316 -14.05 -10.69 -23.47
N ALA A 317 -13.73 -11.92 -23.04
CA ALA A 317 -12.38 -12.46 -23.08
C ALA A 317 -11.84 -12.59 -24.51
N LYS A 318 -12.68 -13.02 -25.48
CA LYS A 318 -12.32 -13.06 -26.91
C LYS A 318 -11.97 -11.65 -27.41
N LYS A 319 -12.79 -10.67 -27.09
CA LYS A 319 -12.58 -9.27 -27.48
C LYS A 319 -11.30 -8.68 -26.88
N LEU A 320 -11.04 -8.92 -25.58
CA LEU A 320 -9.78 -8.56 -24.89
C LEU A 320 -8.57 -9.21 -25.56
N ASN A 321 -8.74 -10.41 -26.09
CA ASN A 321 -7.65 -11.18 -26.69
C ASN A 321 -7.28 -10.73 -28.11
N GLU A 322 -8.09 -9.86 -28.77
CA GLU A 322 -7.82 -9.33 -30.11
C GLU A 322 -6.56 -8.45 -30.16
N ILE A 323 -6.21 -7.79 -29.05
CA ILE A 323 -5.03 -6.92 -28.97
C ILE A 323 -4.03 -7.41 -27.94
N PHE A 324 -2.82 -6.88 -27.98
CA PHE A 324 -1.83 -7.09 -26.92
C PHE A 324 -2.16 -6.21 -25.71
N LEU A 325 -2.37 -6.84 -24.56
CA LEU A 325 -2.51 -6.19 -23.26
C LEU A 325 -1.46 -6.74 -22.29
N GLU A 326 -0.99 -5.91 -21.37
CA GLU A 326 -0.08 -6.32 -20.30
C GLU A 326 -0.83 -6.97 -19.13
N ILE A 327 -1.98 -6.39 -18.73
CA ILE A 327 -2.82 -6.86 -17.62
C ILE A 327 -4.29 -6.75 -17.99
N VAL A 328 -5.06 -7.74 -17.59
CA VAL A 328 -6.52 -7.68 -17.46
C VAL A 328 -6.84 -7.92 -15.99
N VAL A 329 -7.53 -6.98 -15.35
CA VAL A 329 -7.98 -7.08 -13.96
C VAL A 329 -9.49 -6.96 -13.89
N ALA A 330 -10.15 -7.86 -13.17
CA ALA A 330 -11.61 -7.84 -13.01
C ALA A 330 -12.04 -8.41 -11.65
N TYR A 331 -13.30 -8.18 -11.28
CA TYR A 331 -13.83 -8.74 -10.05
C TYR A 331 -13.93 -10.27 -10.09
N ASP A 332 -14.20 -10.85 -11.27
CA ASP A 332 -14.19 -12.30 -11.46
C ASP A 332 -14.02 -12.65 -12.95
N PHE A 333 -13.84 -13.95 -13.23
CA PHE A 333 -13.74 -14.50 -14.57
C PHE A 333 -14.50 -15.84 -14.60
N THR A 334 -15.22 -16.12 -15.70
CA THR A 334 -15.70 -17.48 -15.93
C THR A 334 -14.55 -18.40 -16.34
N GLU A 335 -14.68 -19.71 -16.14
CA GLU A 335 -13.60 -20.66 -16.54
C GLU A 335 -13.36 -20.63 -18.05
N GLU A 336 -14.42 -20.50 -18.86
CA GLU A 336 -14.32 -20.38 -20.32
C GLU A 336 -13.57 -19.08 -20.73
N ALA A 337 -13.76 -17.99 -19.99
CA ALA A 337 -13.00 -16.74 -20.19
C ALA A 337 -11.52 -16.93 -19.84
N LEU A 338 -11.22 -17.61 -18.74
CA LEU A 338 -9.86 -17.92 -18.36
C LEU A 338 -9.15 -18.78 -19.39
N ASP A 339 -9.83 -19.77 -19.97
CA ASP A 339 -9.28 -20.62 -21.03
C ASP A 339 -8.87 -19.82 -22.26
N VAL A 340 -9.66 -18.80 -22.64
CA VAL A 340 -9.33 -17.86 -23.72
C VAL A 340 -8.12 -17.00 -23.36
N LEU A 341 -8.11 -16.38 -22.18
CA LEU A 341 -7.05 -15.45 -21.77
C LEU A 341 -5.72 -16.16 -21.54
N ARG A 342 -5.72 -17.39 -21.01
CA ARG A 342 -4.54 -18.23 -20.77
C ARG A 342 -3.80 -18.64 -22.06
N GLN A 343 -4.41 -18.52 -23.24
CA GLN A 343 -3.71 -18.71 -24.50
C GLN A 343 -2.54 -17.74 -24.67
N LYS A 344 -2.63 -16.55 -24.06
CA LYS A 344 -1.52 -15.58 -23.97
C LYS A 344 -0.74 -15.78 -22.67
N LYS A 345 0.27 -16.66 -22.69
CA LYS A 345 1.07 -17.06 -21.52
C LYS A 345 1.67 -15.89 -20.71
N ASN A 346 1.89 -14.75 -21.34
CA ASN A 346 2.49 -13.57 -20.70
C ASN A 346 1.45 -12.54 -20.21
N LEU A 347 0.19 -12.66 -20.61
CA LEU A 347 -0.89 -11.81 -20.14
C LEU A 347 -1.13 -12.05 -18.65
N ARG A 348 -1.05 -11.01 -17.85
CA ARG A 348 -1.38 -11.09 -16.44
C ARG A 348 -2.88 -10.96 -16.29
N VAL A 349 -3.50 -11.98 -15.72
CA VAL A 349 -4.93 -12.00 -15.42
C VAL A 349 -5.06 -11.92 -13.91
N LEU A 350 -5.70 -10.87 -13.41
CA LEU A 350 -5.79 -10.58 -12.00
C LEU A 350 -7.26 -10.55 -11.57
N LYS A 351 -7.59 -11.38 -10.58
CA LYS A 351 -8.88 -11.35 -9.89
C LYS A 351 -8.79 -10.43 -8.70
N LEU A 352 -9.68 -9.47 -8.62
CA LEU A 352 -9.71 -8.43 -7.60
C LEU A 352 -10.95 -8.59 -6.73
N ALA A 353 -10.81 -8.45 -5.42
CA ALA A 353 -11.96 -8.24 -4.56
C ALA A 353 -12.68 -6.93 -4.96
N LYS A 354 -13.99 -6.83 -4.69
CA LYS A 354 -14.74 -5.59 -4.97
C LYS A 354 -14.03 -4.40 -4.30
N ILE A 355 -13.81 -3.34 -5.08
CA ILE A 355 -13.13 -2.14 -4.58
C ILE A 355 -14.04 -1.41 -3.59
N GLU A 356 -13.46 -1.07 -2.45
CA GLU A 356 -14.10 -0.29 -1.39
C GLU A 356 -13.50 1.11 -1.28
N GLU A 357 -14.05 1.92 -0.39
CA GLU A 357 -13.51 3.23 -0.04
C GLU A 357 -12.07 3.12 0.46
N SER A 358 -11.23 4.07 0.08
CA SER A 358 -9.86 4.13 0.61
C SER A 358 -9.87 4.59 2.05
N LEU A 359 -9.34 3.77 2.94
CA LEU A 359 -9.10 4.14 4.34
C LEU A 359 -7.67 4.67 4.56
N GLN A 360 -6.88 4.84 3.49
CA GLN A 360 -5.57 5.47 3.57
C GLN A 360 -5.76 6.99 3.70
N PRO A 361 -5.23 7.62 4.78
CA PRO A 361 -5.53 9.03 5.05
C PRO A 361 -4.77 9.98 4.13
N TYR A 362 -3.61 9.55 3.60
CA TYR A 362 -2.66 10.43 2.94
C TYR A 362 -2.38 10.05 1.49
N ASP A 363 -2.11 11.09 0.72
CA ASP A 363 -1.34 11.04 -0.52
C ASP A 363 0.04 11.63 -0.24
N MET A 364 1.11 10.94 -0.67
CA MET A 364 2.49 11.23 -0.27
C MET A 364 3.42 11.34 -1.48
N LYS A 365 4.27 12.36 -1.49
CA LYS A 365 5.28 12.54 -2.53
C LYS A 365 6.67 12.75 -1.90
N TYR A 366 7.59 11.81 -2.15
CA TYR A 366 8.97 11.92 -1.70
C TYR A 366 9.76 12.89 -2.60
N LEU A 367 10.47 13.83 -1.99
CA LEU A 367 11.24 14.88 -2.64
C LEU A 367 12.65 14.94 -2.05
N ASP A 368 13.51 14.01 -2.44
CA ASP A 368 14.95 14.04 -2.10
C ASP A 368 15.25 14.46 -0.64
N GLY A 369 14.76 13.66 0.31
CA GLY A 369 14.93 13.90 1.76
C GLY A 369 13.80 14.70 2.42
N LYS A 370 12.79 15.12 1.66
CA LYS A 370 11.54 15.71 2.20
C LYS A 370 10.34 14.89 1.76
N LEU A 371 9.28 14.94 2.55
CA LEU A 371 8.02 14.29 2.25
C LEU A 371 6.90 15.36 2.20
N LEU A 372 6.24 15.48 1.06
CA LEU A 372 4.98 16.19 0.99
C LEU A 372 3.85 15.25 1.32
N ILE A 373 2.97 15.66 2.19
CA ILE A 373 1.77 14.91 2.60
C ILE A 373 0.57 15.81 2.41
N GLN A 374 -0.49 15.24 1.87
CA GLN A 374 -1.81 15.86 1.78
C GLN A 374 -2.89 14.82 2.04
N ASP A 375 -4.11 15.27 2.30
CA ASP A 375 -5.28 14.41 2.32
C ASP A 375 -5.51 13.80 0.93
N LYS A 376 -6.03 12.58 0.89
CA LYS A 376 -6.52 12.01 -0.37
C LYS A 376 -7.65 12.86 -0.93
N ASN A 377 -7.65 13.05 -2.24
CA ASN A 377 -8.72 13.73 -2.97
C ASN A 377 -9.94 12.82 -3.13
N ASN A 378 -10.74 12.67 -2.06
CA ASN A 378 -11.93 11.79 -2.04
C ASN A 378 -13.21 12.51 -2.47
N VAL A 379 -13.18 13.84 -2.63
CA VAL A 379 -14.34 14.63 -3.07
C VAL A 379 -14.36 14.67 -4.59
N LEU A 380 -15.53 14.49 -5.22
CA LEU A 380 -15.71 14.62 -6.66
C LEU A 380 -16.19 16.02 -7.05
N ALA A 381 -17.18 16.51 -6.36
CA ALA A 381 -17.77 17.82 -6.58
C ALA A 381 -18.36 18.34 -5.25
N ASP A 382 -18.24 19.65 -5.00
CA ASP A 382 -18.92 20.32 -3.90
C ASP A 382 -20.39 20.58 -4.26
N LYS A 383 -20.64 20.90 -5.55
CA LYS A 383 -21.96 21.16 -6.12
C LYS A 383 -21.97 20.91 -7.63
N TYR A 384 -23.16 20.90 -8.22
CA TYR A 384 -23.35 21.00 -9.67
C TYR A 384 -24.23 22.22 -9.94
N GLU A 385 -23.62 23.37 -10.20
CA GLU A 385 -24.29 24.63 -10.40
C GLU A 385 -24.29 25.02 -11.88
N THR A 386 -25.47 25.07 -12.50
CA THR A 386 -25.59 25.60 -13.87
C THR A 386 -25.42 27.12 -13.85
N VAL A 387 -24.41 27.61 -14.57
CA VAL A 387 -24.04 29.04 -14.61
C VAL A 387 -24.42 29.73 -15.93
N THR A 388 -24.93 28.98 -16.90
CA THR A 388 -25.38 29.46 -18.22
C THR A 388 -26.90 29.52 -18.34
N LYS A 389 -27.39 30.22 -19.39
CA LYS A 389 -28.83 30.30 -19.71
C LYS A 389 -29.40 28.95 -20.11
N VAL A 390 -28.65 28.21 -20.95
CA VAL A 390 -29.01 26.85 -21.34
C VAL A 390 -28.72 25.92 -20.18
N LYS A 391 -29.70 25.11 -19.80
CA LYS A 391 -29.58 24.12 -18.74
C LYS A 391 -29.19 22.76 -19.30
N PRO A 392 -28.38 21.98 -18.58
CA PRO A 392 -28.01 20.63 -19.03
C PRO A 392 -29.21 19.68 -19.03
N SER A 393 -29.27 18.76 -19.98
CA SER A 393 -30.16 17.61 -19.93
C SER A 393 -29.74 16.62 -18.83
N LYS A 394 -30.59 15.63 -18.54
CA LYS A 394 -30.24 14.57 -17.59
C LYS A 394 -29.07 13.73 -18.09
N GLU A 395 -29.04 13.45 -19.38
CA GLU A 395 -27.93 12.71 -20.03
C GLU A 395 -26.62 13.49 -19.93
N GLN A 396 -26.66 14.80 -20.20
CA GLN A 396 -25.47 15.66 -20.05
C GLN A 396 -24.98 15.72 -18.60
N LEU A 397 -25.88 15.81 -17.61
CA LEU A 397 -25.47 15.79 -16.19
C LEU A 397 -24.79 14.46 -15.83
N ARG A 398 -25.30 13.32 -16.34
CA ARG A 398 -24.68 12.01 -16.16
C ARG A 398 -23.30 11.95 -16.80
N ASP A 399 -23.15 12.44 -18.02
CA ASP A 399 -21.88 12.51 -18.73
C ASP A 399 -20.91 13.50 -18.06
N MET A 400 -21.38 14.60 -17.47
CA MET A 400 -20.57 15.52 -16.66
C MET A 400 -19.98 14.82 -15.45
N GLU A 401 -20.77 14.08 -14.68
CA GLU A 401 -20.29 13.32 -13.52
C GLU A 401 -19.30 12.23 -13.97
N PHE A 402 -19.60 11.49 -15.03
CA PHE A 402 -18.72 10.50 -15.62
C PHE A 402 -17.38 11.12 -16.03
N GLY A 403 -17.41 12.24 -16.76
CA GLY A 403 -16.20 12.96 -17.18
C GLY A 403 -15.36 13.45 -15.99
N MET A 404 -16.01 13.98 -14.93
CA MET A 404 -15.31 14.43 -13.72
C MET A 404 -14.61 13.28 -12.98
N LYS A 405 -15.24 12.10 -12.87
CA LYS A 405 -14.61 10.89 -12.29
C LYS A 405 -13.34 10.48 -13.03
N ILE A 406 -13.30 10.68 -14.34
CA ILE A 406 -12.16 10.32 -15.18
C ILE A 406 -11.08 11.39 -15.08
N VAL A 407 -11.44 12.67 -15.34
CA VAL A 407 -10.45 13.76 -15.39
C VAL A 407 -9.75 13.99 -14.05
N LYS A 408 -10.42 13.73 -12.91
CA LYS A 408 -9.84 13.71 -11.56
C LYS A 408 -8.62 12.79 -11.45
N ASN A 409 -8.57 11.72 -12.24
CA ASN A 409 -7.52 10.72 -12.21
C ASN A 409 -6.45 10.91 -13.29
N MET A 410 -6.56 11.95 -14.12
CA MET A 410 -5.60 12.29 -15.17
C MET A 410 -4.55 13.28 -14.69
N LYS A 411 -3.34 13.20 -15.25
CA LYS A 411 -2.28 14.20 -14.97
C LYS A 411 -2.63 15.56 -15.55
N SER A 412 -2.53 16.58 -14.72
CA SER A 412 -2.84 17.99 -15.07
C SER A 412 -1.85 18.60 -16.08
N ASN A 413 -2.24 19.58 -16.87
CA ASN A 413 -3.62 19.96 -17.14
C ASN A 413 -4.31 18.86 -17.93
N ALA A 414 -5.56 18.55 -17.56
CA ALA A 414 -6.31 17.44 -18.16
C ALA A 414 -7.71 17.88 -18.63
N ILE A 415 -8.09 17.31 -19.78
CA ILE A 415 -9.39 17.44 -20.41
C ILE A 415 -9.85 16.06 -20.83
N VAL A 416 -11.12 15.76 -20.63
CA VAL A 416 -11.76 14.59 -21.22
C VAL A 416 -13.07 14.99 -21.92
N ILE A 417 -13.32 14.43 -23.10
CA ILE A 417 -14.53 14.61 -23.87
C ILE A 417 -15.29 13.29 -23.79
N VAL A 418 -16.54 13.35 -23.35
CA VAL A 418 -17.36 12.17 -23.08
C VAL A 418 -18.75 12.31 -23.69
N LYS A 419 -19.38 11.18 -24.02
CA LYS A 419 -20.75 11.10 -24.47
C LYS A 419 -21.31 9.70 -24.24
N ASP A 420 -22.54 9.61 -23.79
CA ASP A 420 -23.29 8.35 -23.60
C ASP A 420 -22.53 7.29 -22.76
N GLY A 421 -21.85 7.76 -21.68
CA GLY A 421 -21.04 6.91 -20.80
C GLY A 421 -19.79 6.32 -21.47
N GLN A 422 -19.22 7.00 -22.45
CA GLN A 422 -17.99 6.65 -23.15
C GLN A 422 -17.05 7.84 -23.23
N THR A 423 -15.76 7.64 -23.00
CA THR A 423 -14.75 8.62 -23.37
C THR A 423 -14.59 8.64 -24.90
N LEU A 424 -14.67 9.83 -25.50
CA LEU A 424 -14.40 10.02 -26.92
C LEU A 424 -12.95 10.43 -27.16
N ALA A 425 -12.43 11.35 -26.34
CA ALA A 425 -11.05 11.82 -26.42
C ALA A 425 -10.55 12.31 -25.07
N SER A 426 -9.25 12.28 -24.89
CA SER A 426 -8.61 12.79 -23.68
C SER A 426 -7.29 13.49 -24.01
N GLY A 427 -6.96 14.53 -23.23
CA GLY A 427 -5.65 15.19 -23.26
C GLY A 427 -5.18 15.45 -21.84
N CYS A 428 -3.96 15.03 -21.52
CA CYS A 428 -3.42 15.09 -20.15
C CYS A 428 -1.94 15.54 -20.15
N GLY A 429 -1.45 15.97 -18.98
CA GLY A 429 -0.05 16.30 -18.75
C GLY A 429 0.45 17.52 -19.54
N GLN A 430 -0.45 18.40 -19.94
CA GLN A 430 -0.10 19.58 -20.74
C GLN A 430 0.16 20.81 -19.88
N THR A 431 1.12 21.63 -20.29
CA THR A 431 1.45 22.88 -19.59
C THR A 431 0.40 23.97 -19.79
N SER A 432 -0.49 23.81 -20.77
CA SER A 432 -1.61 24.70 -21.05
C SER A 432 -2.90 23.90 -21.25
N ARG A 433 -4.02 24.41 -20.72
CA ARG A 433 -5.32 23.76 -20.83
C ARG A 433 -5.83 23.69 -22.28
N ILE A 434 -5.65 24.77 -23.02
CA ILE A 434 -6.01 24.77 -24.46
C ILE A 434 -5.21 23.74 -25.26
N TRP A 435 -3.96 23.43 -24.86
CA TRP A 435 -3.18 22.39 -25.52
C TRP A 435 -3.70 20.99 -25.16
N ALA A 436 -4.16 20.79 -23.92
CA ALA A 436 -4.82 19.53 -23.57
C ALA A 436 -6.06 19.28 -24.44
N LEU A 437 -6.89 20.30 -24.63
CA LEU A 437 -8.05 20.20 -25.51
C LEU A 437 -7.66 20.00 -26.98
N LYS A 438 -6.71 20.78 -27.51
CA LYS A 438 -6.22 20.60 -28.88
C LYS A 438 -5.70 19.19 -29.12
N ASN A 439 -4.87 18.67 -28.22
CA ASN A 439 -4.33 17.31 -28.35
C ASN A 439 -5.46 16.25 -28.34
N ALA A 440 -6.46 16.42 -27.48
CA ALA A 440 -7.62 15.52 -27.44
C ALA A 440 -8.36 15.50 -28.79
N LEU A 441 -8.65 16.67 -29.36
CA LEU A 441 -9.39 16.81 -30.61
C LEU A 441 -8.56 16.41 -31.84
N GLU A 442 -7.30 16.85 -31.91
CA GLU A 442 -6.44 16.59 -33.07
C GLU A 442 -6.09 15.12 -33.25
N ASN A 443 -5.94 14.38 -32.18
CA ASN A 443 -5.65 12.95 -32.21
C ASN A 443 -6.88 12.09 -32.49
N ASN A 444 -8.09 12.69 -32.51
CA ASN A 444 -9.37 11.98 -32.68
C ASN A 444 -10.28 12.67 -33.72
N LYS A 445 -9.70 13.20 -34.79
CA LYS A 445 -10.40 13.98 -35.83
C LYS A 445 -11.50 13.20 -36.58
N ASP A 446 -11.43 11.90 -36.56
CA ASP A 446 -12.37 10.97 -37.17
C ASP A 446 -13.61 10.72 -36.31
N LYS A 447 -13.67 11.21 -35.09
CA LYS A 447 -14.80 11.04 -34.17
C LYS A 447 -15.81 12.19 -34.27
N ASP A 448 -17.07 11.85 -34.04
CA ASP A 448 -18.15 12.84 -33.93
C ASP A 448 -18.30 13.32 -32.47
N PHE A 449 -17.95 14.57 -32.24
CA PHE A 449 -18.08 15.23 -30.93
C PHE A 449 -19.41 15.97 -30.76
N LYS A 450 -20.30 15.93 -31.75
CA LYS A 450 -21.57 16.66 -31.68
C LYS A 450 -22.39 16.22 -30.46
N GLY A 451 -22.76 17.18 -29.64
CA GLY A 451 -23.53 16.95 -28.42
C GLY A 451 -22.75 16.40 -27.24
N ALA A 452 -21.43 16.20 -27.35
CA ALA A 452 -20.59 15.69 -26.28
C ALA A 452 -20.42 16.71 -25.13
N VAL A 453 -19.93 16.21 -24.00
CA VAL A 453 -19.56 16.96 -22.79
C VAL A 453 -18.05 17.07 -22.68
N LEU A 454 -17.55 18.27 -22.39
CA LEU A 454 -16.16 18.56 -22.07
C LEU A 454 -16.00 18.67 -20.55
N ALA A 455 -15.21 17.81 -19.92
CA ALA A 455 -14.86 17.87 -18.51
C ALA A 455 -13.41 18.30 -18.32
N SER A 456 -13.17 19.18 -17.33
CA SER A 456 -11.86 19.76 -17.04
C SER A 456 -11.48 19.60 -15.56
N ASP A 457 -10.22 19.24 -15.30
CA ASP A 457 -9.67 19.09 -13.94
C ASP A 457 -9.55 20.43 -13.17
N ALA A 458 -9.55 21.58 -13.86
CA ALA A 458 -9.52 22.91 -13.27
C ALA A 458 -10.24 23.95 -14.15
N PHE A 459 -10.34 25.19 -13.66
CA PHE A 459 -11.04 26.28 -14.33
C PHE A 459 -10.39 26.67 -15.69
N PHE A 460 -11.19 27.29 -16.56
CA PHE A 460 -10.69 27.88 -17.80
C PHE A 460 -10.15 29.30 -17.52
N PRO A 461 -8.88 29.57 -17.85
CA PRO A 461 -8.32 30.91 -17.67
C PRO A 461 -8.84 31.91 -18.70
N PHE A 462 -9.37 31.44 -19.84
CA PHE A 462 -9.89 32.21 -20.98
C PHE A 462 -11.06 31.45 -21.62
N ASP A 463 -11.78 32.10 -22.53
CA ASP A 463 -12.89 31.52 -23.32
C ASP A 463 -12.42 30.67 -24.52
N ASP A 464 -11.10 30.57 -24.76
CA ASP A 464 -10.50 29.86 -25.89
C ASP A 464 -10.89 28.37 -25.93
N CYS A 465 -10.96 27.70 -24.76
CA CYS A 465 -11.41 26.32 -24.68
C CYS A 465 -12.89 26.15 -25.05
N VAL A 466 -13.74 27.06 -24.65
CA VAL A 466 -15.18 27.07 -24.99
C VAL A 466 -15.36 27.29 -26.50
N THR A 467 -14.66 28.28 -27.05
CA THR A 467 -14.70 28.60 -28.49
C THR A 467 -14.28 27.39 -29.32
N LEU A 468 -13.16 26.77 -28.98
CA LEU A 468 -12.68 25.58 -29.69
C LEU A 468 -13.62 24.39 -29.54
N ALA A 469 -14.20 24.17 -28.35
CA ALA A 469 -15.17 23.09 -28.11
C ALA A 469 -16.43 23.24 -29.00
N ASN A 470 -16.92 24.48 -29.15
CA ASN A 470 -18.05 24.78 -30.03
C ASN A 470 -17.76 24.47 -31.53
N GLU A 471 -16.52 24.74 -31.99
CA GLU A 471 -16.11 24.44 -33.38
C GLU A 471 -16.23 22.93 -33.71
N TYR A 472 -16.10 22.07 -32.70
CA TYR A 472 -16.24 20.61 -32.83
C TYR A 472 -17.65 20.10 -32.45
N GLY A 473 -18.61 20.99 -32.18
CA GLY A 473 -19.98 20.63 -31.84
C GLY A 473 -20.21 20.11 -30.43
N ILE A 474 -19.25 20.26 -29.52
CA ILE A 474 -19.41 19.97 -28.10
C ILE A 474 -20.46 20.95 -27.55
N SER A 475 -21.44 20.44 -26.80
CA SER A 475 -22.60 21.23 -26.37
C SER A 475 -22.65 21.53 -24.87
N ALA A 476 -21.74 20.93 -24.10
CA ALA A 476 -21.75 21.07 -22.65
C ALA A 476 -20.34 21.08 -22.07
N VAL A 477 -20.15 21.82 -21.00
CA VAL A 477 -18.87 21.97 -20.27
C VAL A 477 -19.10 21.77 -18.78
N VAL A 478 -18.22 21.00 -18.13
CA VAL A 478 -18.15 20.90 -16.68
C VAL A 478 -16.72 21.22 -16.20
N GLN A 479 -16.61 22.12 -15.23
CA GLN A 479 -15.34 22.59 -14.67
C GLN A 479 -15.57 23.16 -13.26
N PRO A 480 -14.52 23.33 -12.42
CA PRO A 480 -14.71 23.80 -11.05
C PRO A 480 -15.16 25.25 -10.89
N GLY A 481 -14.89 26.13 -11.87
CA GLY A 481 -15.01 27.59 -11.67
C GLY A 481 -13.88 28.16 -10.78
N GLY A 482 -13.93 29.44 -10.49
CA GLY A 482 -12.98 30.14 -9.62
C GLY A 482 -11.91 30.95 -10.36
N SER A 483 -12.04 31.12 -11.68
CA SER A 483 -11.24 32.07 -12.44
C SER A 483 -11.77 33.49 -12.29
N ILE A 484 -10.89 34.50 -12.28
CA ILE A 484 -11.28 35.92 -12.38
C ILE A 484 -12.04 36.17 -13.72
N LYS A 485 -11.82 35.32 -14.72
CA LYS A 485 -12.43 35.39 -16.06
C LYS A 485 -13.52 34.35 -16.31
N ASP A 486 -14.13 33.81 -15.27
CA ASP A 486 -15.23 32.85 -15.43
C ASP A 486 -16.36 33.43 -16.27
N GLN A 487 -16.63 34.73 -16.13
CA GLN A 487 -17.67 35.40 -16.91
C GLN A 487 -17.39 35.37 -18.42
N ASP A 488 -16.15 35.50 -18.87
CA ASP A 488 -15.79 35.41 -20.30
C ASP A 488 -16.18 34.03 -20.86
N SER A 489 -15.91 32.97 -20.10
CA SER A 489 -16.26 31.59 -20.46
C SER A 489 -17.77 31.33 -20.44
N ILE A 490 -18.49 31.92 -19.45
CA ILE A 490 -19.95 31.83 -19.37
C ILE A 490 -20.60 32.55 -20.55
N ASP A 491 -20.16 33.77 -20.87
CA ASP A 491 -20.68 34.54 -21.98
C ASP A 491 -20.42 33.87 -23.34
N ALA A 492 -19.27 33.19 -23.49
CA ALA A 492 -18.98 32.40 -24.67
C ALA A 492 -19.91 31.18 -24.77
N CYS A 493 -20.17 30.46 -23.67
CA CYS A 493 -21.14 29.38 -23.66
C CYS A 493 -22.55 29.88 -24.02
N ASP A 494 -22.99 30.97 -23.43
CA ASP A 494 -24.30 31.57 -23.71
C ASP A 494 -24.44 31.99 -25.18
N LYS A 495 -23.36 32.56 -25.76
CA LYS A 495 -23.30 32.94 -27.16
C LYS A 495 -23.45 31.76 -28.12
N TYR A 496 -22.85 30.61 -27.75
CA TYR A 496 -22.89 29.39 -28.57
C TYR A 496 -24.00 28.41 -28.18
N GLU A 497 -24.95 28.82 -27.33
CA GLU A 497 -26.03 28.00 -26.79
C GLU A 497 -25.55 26.69 -26.12
N MET A 498 -24.35 26.74 -25.53
CA MET A 498 -23.76 25.64 -24.74
C MET A 498 -24.17 25.75 -23.27
N THR A 499 -24.23 24.63 -22.59
CA THR A 499 -24.38 24.63 -21.13
C THR A 499 -23.04 24.58 -20.42
N MET A 500 -22.90 25.27 -19.29
CA MET A 500 -21.76 25.16 -18.37
C MET A 500 -22.22 24.90 -16.95
N VAL A 501 -21.55 23.95 -16.30
CA VAL A 501 -21.78 23.59 -14.91
C VAL A 501 -20.49 23.73 -14.10
N PHE A 502 -20.58 24.39 -12.94
CA PHE A 502 -19.48 24.49 -12.00
C PHE A 502 -19.60 23.44 -10.90
N THR A 503 -18.47 22.77 -10.59
CA THR A 503 -18.39 21.75 -9.53
C THR A 503 -17.89 22.31 -8.19
N GLY A 504 -17.26 23.48 -8.16
CA GLY A 504 -16.62 24.05 -6.97
C GLY A 504 -15.32 23.35 -6.54
N THR A 505 -15.00 22.19 -7.10
CA THR A 505 -13.87 21.36 -6.67
C THR A 505 -12.87 21.15 -7.79
N ARG A 506 -11.62 21.55 -7.57
CA ARG A 506 -10.49 21.38 -8.51
C ARG A 506 -9.77 20.04 -8.25
N HIS A 507 -9.27 19.40 -9.31
CA HIS A 507 -8.64 18.08 -9.27
C HIS A 507 -7.22 18.06 -9.86
N PHE A 508 -6.34 18.96 -9.44
CA PHE A 508 -4.95 18.88 -9.89
C PHE A 508 -4.26 17.60 -9.43
N LYS A 509 -3.56 16.92 -10.36
CA LYS A 509 -2.77 15.71 -10.14
C LYS A 509 -1.46 15.81 -10.92
N HIS A 510 -0.32 15.81 -10.22
CA HIS A 510 1.01 15.97 -10.81
C HIS A 510 1.91 14.75 -10.63
#